data_b11902030b50e4460c7f4df480a0d6ee
#
_entry.id   b11902030b50e4460c7f4df480a0d6ee
#
_cell.length_a   1.000
_cell.length_b   1.000
_cell.length_c   1.000
_cell.angle_alpha   90.00
_cell.angle_beta   90.00
_cell.angle_gamma   90.00
#
_symmetry.space_group_name_H-M   'P 1'
#
loop_
_entity.id
_entity.type
_entity.pdbx_description
1 polymer ?
#
loop_
_entity_poly.entity_id
_entity_poly.type
_entity_poly.pdbx_seq_one_letter_code
_entity_poly.pdbx_strand_id
1 'polypeptide(L)'
;MVTLSTSGTTGEPKRLAFASADLERTLDFFAHGISVLVRPGDTVLILLPGAERPDGVTDLLIRALPRIGARGVAGNPAAEQAGFCRELELHRPDCLVAAPGQLRRLLGAHPASPGIRAILSSAEPLPQDLEEALVHGWHCEAFDHYGLTETGYGGGVECCGKQGYHLREGDLFFEVVDPVSGEPVPDGTPGEVVFTTLTRQAMPLIRYRTGDMAAMLPGPCVCGSPLRRLSRIRGRLRKVGGRLEVLAPRKGWMEDSG
;
A
#
# COMPACT_ATOMS: atom_id res chain seq x y z
N MET A 1 5.09 -13.44 19.56
CA MET A 1 5.39 -12.00 19.37
C MET A 1 6.47 -11.90 18.29
N VAL A 2 6.24 -11.11 17.27
CA VAL A 2 7.12 -10.90 16.13
C VAL A 2 7.62 -9.47 16.13
N THR A 3 8.86 -9.23 15.72
CA THR A 3 9.43 -7.89 15.56
C THR A 3 9.67 -7.63 14.08
N LEU A 4 9.03 -6.58 13.57
CA LEU A 4 9.22 -6.08 12.20
C LEU A 4 10.06 -4.80 12.25
N SER A 5 10.87 -4.58 11.20
CA SER A 5 11.67 -3.35 11.06
C SER A 5 11.12 -2.50 9.92
N THR A 6 11.08 -1.19 10.13
CA THR A 6 10.74 -0.25 9.04
C THR A 6 11.90 -0.15 8.04
N SER A 7 11.62 0.32 6.82
CA SER A 7 12.64 0.50 5.77
C SER A 7 13.68 1.58 6.08
N GLY A 8 13.42 2.45 7.07
CA GLY A 8 14.37 3.51 7.46
C GLY A 8 14.56 4.62 6.43
N THR A 9 13.69 4.76 5.43
CA THR A 9 13.79 5.77 4.35
C THR A 9 13.89 7.23 4.84
N THR A 10 13.53 7.48 6.09
CA THR A 10 13.55 8.85 6.68
C THR A 10 14.36 8.95 7.96
N GLY A 11 15.07 7.89 8.36
CA GLY A 11 15.85 7.84 9.61
C GLY A 11 16.29 6.42 9.96
N GLU A 12 16.69 6.20 11.20
CA GLU A 12 17.03 4.85 11.66
C GLU A 12 15.82 3.91 11.60
N PRO A 13 16.01 2.65 11.16
CA PRO A 13 14.95 1.65 11.14
C PRO A 13 14.34 1.45 12.53
N LYS A 14 13.04 1.60 12.63
CA LYS A 14 12.30 1.35 13.88
C LYS A 14 11.95 -0.12 14.00
N ARG A 15 11.96 -0.63 15.21
CA ARG A 15 11.54 -1.99 15.53
C ARG A 15 10.13 -1.95 16.12
N LEU A 16 9.22 -2.69 15.50
CA LEU A 16 7.81 -2.75 15.86
C LEU A 16 7.43 -4.16 16.28
N ALA A 17 6.81 -4.29 17.44
CA ALA A 17 6.36 -5.57 17.96
C ALA A 17 4.89 -5.83 17.60
N PHE A 18 4.58 -7.06 17.20
CA PHE A 18 3.24 -7.55 16.89
C PHE A 18 2.95 -8.84 17.64
N ALA A 19 1.80 -8.93 18.27
CA ALA A 19 1.27 -10.18 18.79
C ALA A 19 0.60 -10.98 17.66
N SER A 20 0.32 -12.26 17.88
CA SER A 20 -0.39 -13.09 16.90
C SER A 20 -1.76 -12.50 16.53
N ALA A 21 -2.48 -11.95 17.52
CA ALA A 21 -3.75 -11.29 17.26
C ALA A 21 -3.62 -10.02 16.41
N ASP A 22 -2.51 -9.29 16.51
CA ASP A 22 -2.24 -8.11 15.68
C ASP A 22 -2.01 -8.51 14.22
N LEU A 23 -1.27 -9.60 14.00
CA LEU A 23 -1.03 -10.16 12.66
C LEU A 23 -2.31 -10.74 12.04
N GLU A 24 -3.16 -11.37 12.85
CA GLU A 24 -4.45 -11.88 12.41
C GLU A 24 -5.34 -10.78 11.84
N ARG A 25 -5.38 -9.61 12.50
CA ARG A 25 -6.07 -8.42 11.99
C ARG A 25 -5.47 -7.89 10.69
N THR A 26 -4.16 -8.04 10.51
CA THR A 26 -3.50 -7.69 9.23
C THR A 26 -3.93 -8.65 8.13
N LEU A 27 -4.02 -9.95 8.41
CA LEU A 27 -4.54 -10.94 7.45
C LEU A 27 -5.99 -10.64 7.06
N ASP A 28 -6.85 -10.28 8.02
CA ASP A 28 -8.23 -9.87 7.75
C ASP A 28 -8.30 -8.63 6.86
N PHE A 29 -7.51 -7.60 7.18
CA PHE A 29 -7.44 -6.40 6.36
C PHE A 29 -6.96 -6.71 4.94
N PHE A 30 -5.92 -7.54 4.78
CA PHE A 30 -5.42 -7.92 3.46
C PHE A 30 -6.47 -8.67 2.66
N ALA A 31 -7.16 -9.65 3.26
CA ALA A 31 -8.21 -10.40 2.60
C ALA A 31 -9.35 -9.48 2.12
N HIS A 32 -9.88 -8.62 3.00
CA HIS A 32 -10.96 -7.70 2.65
C HIS A 32 -10.51 -6.60 1.70
N GLY A 33 -9.34 -5.99 1.94
CA GLY A 33 -8.82 -4.91 1.10
C GLY A 33 -8.55 -5.37 -0.33
N ILE A 34 -7.93 -6.54 -0.51
CA ILE A 34 -7.61 -7.05 -1.85
C ILE A 34 -8.85 -7.61 -2.59
N SER A 35 -9.94 -7.92 -1.88
CA SER A 35 -11.17 -8.42 -2.49
C SER A 35 -11.86 -7.42 -3.42
N VAL A 36 -11.46 -6.13 -3.40
CA VAL A 36 -11.94 -5.13 -4.36
C VAL A 36 -11.46 -5.41 -5.78
N LEU A 37 -10.37 -6.17 -5.93
CA LEU A 37 -9.73 -6.44 -7.22
C LEU A 37 -9.53 -7.95 -7.51
N VAL A 38 -9.48 -8.79 -6.47
CA VAL A 38 -9.26 -10.24 -6.57
C VAL A 38 -10.57 -11.00 -6.43
N ARG A 39 -10.77 -12.04 -7.23
CA ARG A 39 -11.95 -12.91 -7.24
C ARG A 39 -11.60 -14.31 -6.74
N PRO A 40 -12.57 -15.08 -6.25
CA PRO A 40 -12.35 -16.50 -5.99
C PRO A 40 -11.85 -17.23 -7.25
N GLY A 41 -10.80 -18.03 -7.09
CA GLY A 41 -10.13 -18.75 -8.18
C GLY A 41 -8.93 -18.01 -8.77
N ASP A 42 -8.78 -16.70 -8.55
CA ASP A 42 -7.65 -15.93 -9.09
C ASP A 42 -6.30 -16.39 -8.54
N THR A 43 -5.28 -16.30 -9.37
CA THR A 43 -3.87 -16.36 -8.98
C THR A 43 -3.31 -14.94 -8.90
N VAL A 44 -2.72 -14.61 -7.76
CA VAL A 44 -2.13 -13.29 -7.49
C VAL A 44 -0.61 -13.44 -7.40
N LEU A 45 0.13 -12.85 -8.33
CA LEU A 45 1.60 -12.77 -8.26
C LEU A 45 2.00 -11.57 -7.40
N ILE A 46 2.84 -11.82 -6.39
CA ILE A 46 3.25 -10.80 -5.42
C ILE A 46 4.75 -10.55 -5.59
N LEU A 47 5.12 -9.36 -6.05
CA LEU A 47 6.49 -8.92 -6.28
C LEU A 47 7.00 -8.03 -5.14
N LEU A 48 6.46 -8.16 -3.93
CA LEU A 48 6.91 -7.45 -2.75
C LEU A 48 7.97 -8.27 -1.99
N PRO A 49 8.82 -7.63 -1.17
CA PRO A 49 9.79 -8.35 -0.34
C PRO A 49 9.12 -9.14 0.78
N GLY A 50 9.88 -10.03 1.43
CA GLY A 50 9.46 -10.72 2.66
C GLY A 50 8.76 -12.06 2.47
N ALA A 51 8.86 -12.69 1.30
CA ALA A 51 8.37 -14.06 1.09
C ALA A 51 9.13 -15.10 1.92
N GLU A 52 10.43 -14.90 2.09
CA GLU A 52 11.35 -15.78 2.83
C GLU A 52 11.32 -15.53 4.34
N ARG A 53 10.59 -14.52 4.78
CA ARG A 53 10.57 -14.05 6.15
C ARG A 53 9.18 -14.30 6.74
N PRO A 54 9.04 -15.17 7.76
CA PRO A 54 7.77 -15.31 8.45
C PRO A 54 7.23 -13.95 8.88
N ASP A 55 5.92 -13.74 8.62
CA ASP A 55 5.20 -12.50 8.88
C ASP A 55 5.71 -11.27 8.10
N GLY A 56 6.50 -11.46 7.04
CA GLY A 56 6.76 -10.44 6.03
C GLY A 56 5.51 -10.11 5.21
N VAL A 57 5.49 -8.95 4.53
CA VAL A 57 4.30 -8.50 3.79
C VAL A 57 3.84 -9.52 2.74
N THR A 58 4.76 -10.13 2.01
CA THR A 58 4.43 -11.16 1.00
C THR A 58 3.90 -12.44 1.65
N ASP A 59 4.51 -12.92 2.74
CA ASP A 59 4.02 -14.08 3.48
C ASP A 59 2.60 -13.85 4.01
N LEU A 60 2.35 -12.69 4.61
CA LEU A 60 1.01 -12.33 5.10
C LEU A 60 -0.02 -12.23 3.97
N LEU A 61 0.33 -11.67 2.81
CA LEU A 61 -0.57 -11.63 1.65
C LEU A 61 -0.89 -13.04 1.14
N ILE A 62 0.12 -13.91 1.01
CA ILE A 62 -0.09 -15.32 0.60
C ILE A 62 -1.04 -16.05 1.58
N ARG A 63 -0.91 -15.79 2.88
CA ARG A 63 -1.79 -16.39 3.90
C ARG A 63 -3.19 -15.77 3.94
N ALA A 64 -3.35 -14.52 3.51
CA ALA A 64 -4.64 -13.83 3.48
C ALA A 64 -5.51 -14.26 2.27
N LEU A 65 -4.92 -14.47 1.11
CA LEU A 65 -5.63 -14.74 -0.14
C LEU A 65 -6.54 -15.97 -0.11
N PRO A 66 -6.18 -17.11 0.53
CA PRO A 66 -7.09 -18.25 0.67
C PRO A 66 -8.40 -17.94 1.42
N ARG A 67 -8.43 -16.89 2.28
CA ARG A 67 -9.65 -16.46 2.98
C ARG A 67 -10.75 -15.95 2.04
N ILE A 68 -10.36 -15.52 0.84
CA ILE A 68 -11.26 -15.07 -0.23
C ILE A 68 -11.30 -16.03 -1.42
N GLY A 69 -10.77 -17.25 -1.26
CA GLY A 69 -10.78 -18.28 -2.29
C GLY A 69 -9.77 -18.05 -3.43
N ALA A 70 -8.76 -17.21 -3.22
CA ALA A 70 -7.69 -16.94 -4.20
C ALA A 70 -6.35 -17.57 -3.78
N ARG A 71 -5.40 -17.62 -4.70
CA ARG A 71 -4.06 -18.17 -4.48
C ARG A 71 -2.98 -17.09 -4.65
N GLY A 72 -2.14 -16.91 -3.63
CA GLY A 72 -0.95 -16.05 -3.71
C GLY A 72 0.28 -16.84 -4.16
N VAL A 73 1.10 -16.22 -4.99
CA VAL A 73 2.40 -16.74 -5.42
C VAL A 73 3.43 -15.64 -5.21
N ALA A 74 4.52 -15.97 -4.52
CA ALA A 74 5.65 -15.06 -4.40
C ALA A 74 6.49 -15.09 -5.66
N GLY A 75 6.70 -13.94 -6.28
CA GLY A 75 7.73 -13.75 -7.30
C GLY A 75 8.99 -13.14 -6.69
N ASN A 76 10.04 -13.02 -7.49
CA ASN A 76 11.29 -12.39 -7.06
C ASN A 76 11.20 -10.85 -7.20
N PRO A 77 11.14 -10.08 -6.10
CA PRO A 77 11.02 -8.62 -6.17
C PRO A 77 12.25 -7.91 -6.76
N ALA A 78 13.41 -8.56 -6.74
CA ALA A 78 14.67 -8.04 -7.28
C ALA A 78 14.98 -8.57 -8.69
N ALA A 79 14.04 -9.29 -9.33
CA ALA A 79 14.27 -9.82 -10.66
C ALA A 79 14.54 -8.69 -11.67
N GLU A 80 15.45 -8.95 -12.59
CA GLU A 80 15.60 -8.14 -13.79
C GLU A 80 14.39 -8.35 -14.72
N GLN A 81 14.26 -7.49 -15.72
CA GLN A 81 13.15 -7.50 -16.66
C GLN A 81 12.81 -8.90 -17.23
N ALA A 82 13.82 -9.66 -17.69
CA ALA A 82 13.62 -11.01 -18.20
C ALA A 82 13.15 -12.01 -17.13
N GLY A 83 13.51 -11.77 -15.87
CA GLY A 83 13.03 -12.56 -14.72
C GLY A 83 11.55 -12.31 -14.47
N PHE A 84 11.10 -11.08 -14.48
CA PHE A 84 9.68 -10.75 -14.34
C PHE A 84 8.83 -11.35 -15.46
N CYS A 85 9.31 -11.34 -16.71
CA CYS A 85 8.61 -11.96 -17.82
C CYS A 85 8.42 -13.46 -17.59
N ARG A 86 9.46 -14.17 -17.14
CA ARG A 86 9.37 -15.59 -16.79
C ARG A 86 8.37 -15.88 -15.69
N GLU A 87 8.30 -15.02 -14.66
CA GLU A 87 7.30 -15.16 -13.58
C GLU A 87 5.86 -15.05 -14.13
N LEU A 88 5.62 -14.09 -15.03
CA LEU A 88 4.31 -13.93 -15.67
C LEU A 88 3.94 -15.16 -16.54
N GLU A 89 4.87 -15.66 -17.33
CA GLU A 89 4.66 -16.84 -18.17
C GLU A 89 4.42 -18.11 -17.35
N LEU A 90 5.19 -18.28 -16.27
CA LEU A 90 5.13 -19.45 -15.39
C LEU A 90 3.81 -19.49 -14.59
N HIS A 91 3.43 -18.37 -14.00
CA HIS A 91 2.32 -18.33 -13.06
C HIS A 91 1.00 -17.90 -13.68
N ARG A 92 1.01 -17.25 -14.85
CA ARG A 92 -0.16 -16.72 -15.58
C ARG A 92 -1.14 -16.04 -14.61
N PRO A 93 -0.70 -15.02 -13.85
CA PRO A 93 -1.51 -14.45 -12.81
C PRO A 93 -2.68 -13.64 -13.38
N ASP A 94 -3.82 -13.70 -12.69
CA ASP A 94 -4.98 -12.84 -12.96
C ASP A 94 -4.79 -11.45 -12.40
N CYS A 95 -4.07 -11.36 -11.27
CA CYS A 95 -3.79 -10.12 -10.56
C CYS A 95 -2.32 -10.02 -10.16
N LEU A 96 -1.83 -8.78 -10.02
CA LEU A 96 -0.45 -8.47 -9.65
C LEU A 96 -0.40 -7.53 -8.44
N VAL A 97 0.49 -7.79 -7.49
CA VAL A 97 0.84 -6.86 -6.41
C VAL A 97 2.31 -6.50 -6.56
N ALA A 98 2.61 -5.22 -6.82
CA ALA A 98 3.97 -4.78 -7.11
C ALA A 98 4.20 -3.29 -6.75
N ALA A 99 5.47 -2.91 -6.60
CA ALA A 99 5.85 -1.51 -6.46
C ALA A 99 5.86 -0.78 -7.82
N PRO A 100 5.65 0.55 -7.86
CA PRO A 100 5.64 1.33 -9.10
C PRO A 100 6.87 1.12 -9.99
N GLY A 101 8.07 1.05 -9.41
CA GLY A 101 9.29 0.79 -10.16
C GLY A 101 9.32 -0.57 -10.86
N GLN A 102 8.73 -1.60 -10.25
CA GLN A 102 8.60 -2.93 -10.85
C GLN A 102 7.57 -2.91 -11.98
N LEU A 103 6.44 -2.21 -11.78
CA LEU A 103 5.39 -2.05 -12.80
C LEU A 103 5.91 -1.32 -14.04
N ARG A 104 6.75 -0.28 -13.88
CA ARG A 104 7.41 0.40 -15.02
C ARG A 104 8.31 -0.55 -15.81
N ARG A 105 9.11 -1.36 -15.13
CA ARG A 105 9.99 -2.34 -15.80
C ARG A 105 9.18 -3.40 -16.55
N LEU A 106 8.11 -3.90 -15.94
CA LEU A 106 7.22 -4.87 -16.57
C LEU A 106 6.52 -4.29 -17.80
N LEU A 107 5.98 -3.08 -17.71
CA LEU A 107 5.33 -2.39 -18.82
C LEU A 107 6.30 -2.17 -20.01
N GLY A 108 7.54 -1.82 -19.72
CA GLY A 108 8.58 -1.70 -20.73
C GLY A 108 8.96 -3.03 -21.40
N ALA A 109 8.84 -4.16 -20.68
CA ALA A 109 9.11 -5.50 -21.22
C ALA A 109 7.94 -6.08 -22.02
N HIS A 110 6.73 -5.78 -21.59
CA HIS A 110 5.49 -6.27 -22.17
C HIS A 110 4.60 -5.09 -22.56
N PRO A 111 4.84 -4.47 -23.72
CA PRO A 111 3.99 -3.36 -24.19
C PRO A 111 2.55 -3.81 -24.47
N ALA A 112 2.35 -5.09 -24.78
CA ALA A 112 1.02 -5.71 -24.88
C ALA A 112 0.62 -6.35 -23.52
N SER A 113 -0.68 -6.39 -23.25
CA SER A 113 -1.20 -6.97 -22.01
C SER A 113 -0.79 -8.42 -21.82
N PRO A 114 -0.20 -8.80 -20.68
CA PRO A 114 0.09 -10.19 -20.35
C PRO A 114 -1.14 -10.97 -19.84
N GLY A 115 -2.35 -10.39 -19.98
CA GLY A 115 -3.59 -11.01 -19.49
C GLY A 115 -3.94 -10.68 -18.03
N ILE A 116 -3.19 -9.79 -17.39
CA ILE A 116 -3.47 -9.33 -16.03
C ILE A 116 -4.71 -8.45 -16.02
N ARG A 117 -5.70 -8.79 -15.20
CA ARG A 117 -6.96 -8.06 -15.07
C ARG A 117 -6.86 -6.88 -14.11
N ALA A 118 -6.14 -7.03 -13.00
CA ALA A 118 -6.04 -6.00 -11.99
C ALA A 118 -4.66 -5.96 -11.32
N ILE A 119 -4.26 -4.78 -10.90
CA ILE A 119 -2.97 -4.50 -10.25
C ILE A 119 -3.23 -3.74 -8.95
N LEU A 120 -2.59 -4.17 -7.87
CA LEU A 120 -2.44 -3.38 -6.64
C LEU A 120 -1.02 -2.83 -6.59
N SER A 121 -0.89 -1.52 -6.74
CA SER A 121 0.36 -0.81 -6.46
C SER A 121 0.54 -0.69 -4.96
N SER A 122 1.74 -0.99 -4.46
CA SER A 122 2.06 -0.95 -3.04
C SER A 122 3.49 -0.47 -2.80
N ALA A 123 3.83 -0.21 -1.54
CA ALA A 123 5.12 0.30 -1.07
C ALA A 123 5.36 1.80 -1.34
N GLU A 124 4.89 2.33 -2.46
CA GLU A 124 5.01 3.75 -2.85
C GLU A 124 3.71 4.20 -3.52
N PRO A 125 3.39 5.52 -3.49
CA PRO A 125 2.23 6.05 -4.21
C PRO A 125 2.30 5.72 -5.71
N LEU A 126 1.18 5.29 -6.29
CA LEU A 126 1.08 5.02 -7.72
C LEU A 126 1.10 6.33 -8.52
N PRO A 127 2.15 6.59 -9.35
CA PRO A 127 2.18 7.77 -10.20
C PRO A 127 1.08 7.74 -11.26
N GLN A 128 0.46 8.90 -11.52
CA GLN A 128 -0.66 8.99 -12.46
C GLN A 128 -0.28 8.56 -13.88
N ASP A 129 0.89 8.95 -14.37
CA ASP A 129 1.41 8.57 -15.69
C ASP A 129 1.59 7.05 -15.83
N LEU A 130 1.99 6.38 -14.74
CA LEU A 130 2.10 4.93 -14.72
C LEU A 130 0.72 4.26 -14.66
N GLU A 131 -0.20 4.78 -13.86
CA GLU A 131 -1.59 4.29 -13.81
C GLU A 131 -2.23 4.36 -15.20
N GLU A 132 -2.15 5.51 -15.87
CA GLU A 132 -2.65 5.72 -17.22
C GLU A 132 -2.01 4.75 -18.22
N ALA A 133 -0.69 4.56 -18.16
CA ALA A 133 0.02 3.63 -19.03
C ALA A 133 -0.40 2.16 -18.82
N LEU A 134 -0.64 1.74 -17.57
CA LEU A 134 -1.14 0.40 -17.26
C LEU A 134 -2.58 0.19 -17.75
N VAL A 135 -3.45 1.16 -17.49
CA VAL A 135 -4.86 1.09 -17.90
C VAL A 135 -4.99 1.08 -19.43
N HIS A 136 -4.26 1.93 -20.14
CA HIS A 136 -4.34 2.02 -21.60
C HIS A 136 -3.50 0.95 -22.32
N GLY A 137 -2.31 0.62 -21.80
CA GLY A 137 -1.42 -0.35 -22.41
C GLY A 137 -1.81 -1.81 -22.13
N TRP A 138 -2.17 -2.12 -20.88
CA TRP A 138 -2.52 -3.48 -20.48
C TRP A 138 -4.03 -3.72 -20.36
N HIS A 139 -4.85 -2.67 -20.49
CA HIS A 139 -6.31 -2.74 -20.31
C HIS A 139 -6.71 -3.38 -18.97
N CYS A 140 -5.93 -3.12 -17.92
CA CYS A 140 -6.16 -3.62 -16.57
C CYS A 140 -6.65 -2.52 -15.64
N GLU A 141 -7.28 -2.89 -14.53
CA GLU A 141 -7.60 -1.96 -13.45
C GLU A 141 -6.37 -1.81 -12.54
N ALA A 142 -5.93 -0.58 -12.29
CA ALA A 142 -4.84 -0.29 -11.38
C ALA A 142 -5.37 0.36 -10.10
N PHE A 143 -5.04 -0.19 -8.95
CA PHE A 143 -5.44 0.28 -7.62
C PHE A 143 -4.21 0.68 -6.83
N ASP A 144 -4.34 1.71 -6.01
CA ASP A 144 -3.30 2.14 -5.09
C ASP A 144 -3.60 1.72 -3.65
N HIS A 145 -2.57 1.52 -2.86
CA HIS A 145 -2.64 1.06 -1.47
C HIS A 145 -1.78 1.95 -0.57
N TYR A 146 -2.37 2.41 0.52
CA TYR A 146 -1.67 3.13 1.57
C TYR A 146 -1.39 2.23 2.77
N GLY A 147 -0.14 2.18 3.19
CA GLY A 147 0.25 1.42 4.37
C GLY A 147 1.70 1.65 4.77
N LEU A 148 1.95 1.44 6.04
CA LEU A 148 3.26 1.53 6.69
C LEU A 148 3.48 0.24 7.49
N THR A 149 4.72 -0.09 7.82
CA THR A 149 4.99 -1.17 8.80
C THR A 149 4.28 -0.88 10.13
N GLU A 150 4.22 0.38 10.52
CA GLU A 150 3.53 0.86 11.73
C GLU A 150 2.03 0.58 11.72
N THR A 151 1.36 0.58 10.57
CA THR A 151 -0.06 0.21 10.45
C THR A 151 -0.27 -1.30 10.31
N GLY A 152 0.79 -2.12 10.41
CA GLY A 152 0.75 -3.54 10.08
C GLY A 152 0.64 -3.77 8.57
N TYR A 153 1.40 -3.01 7.80
CA TYR A 153 1.47 -3.03 6.33
C TYR A 153 0.20 -2.58 5.60
N GLY A 154 -0.85 -2.14 6.30
CA GLY A 154 -2.07 -1.72 5.64
C GLY A 154 -2.87 -0.69 6.42
N GLY A 155 -3.15 0.45 5.82
CA GLY A 155 -3.96 1.53 6.35
C GLY A 155 -5.17 1.86 5.52
N GLY A 156 -5.10 1.64 4.19
CA GLY A 156 -6.23 1.88 3.29
C GLY A 156 -5.99 1.39 1.87
N VAL A 157 -7.07 1.12 1.14
CA VAL A 157 -7.04 0.63 -0.25
C VAL A 157 -8.04 1.41 -1.09
N GLU A 158 -7.68 1.73 -2.32
CA GLU A 158 -8.62 2.29 -3.30
C GLU A 158 -9.72 1.30 -3.66
N CYS A 159 -10.85 1.83 -4.03
CA CYS A 159 -11.96 1.05 -4.62
C CYS A 159 -12.16 1.41 -6.10
N CYS A 160 -13.14 0.79 -6.74
CA CYS A 160 -13.50 1.08 -8.14
C CYS A 160 -13.84 2.56 -8.41
N GLY A 161 -14.21 3.32 -7.38
CA GLY A 161 -14.47 4.76 -7.49
C GLY A 161 -13.22 5.62 -7.66
N LYS A 162 -12.02 5.09 -7.45
CA LYS A 162 -10.72 5.79 -7.62
C LYS A 162 -10.64 7.15 -6.90
N GLN A 163 -11.32 7.27 -5.78
CA GLN A 163 -11.43 8.52 -5.01
C GLN A 163 -10.75 8.36 -3.65
N GLY A 164 -9.47 8.04 -3.64
CA GLY A 164 -8.67 7.86 -2.43
C GLY A 164 -8.87 6.48 -1.76
N TYR A 165 -8.22 6.32 -0.61
CA TYR A 165 -8.14 5.06 0.11
C TYR A 165 -9.28 4.94 1.14
N HIS A 166 -10.07 3.87 1.06
CA HIS A 166 -10.93 3.46 2.18
C HIS A 166 -10.08 3.01 3.35
N LEU A 167 -10.29 3.63 4.49
CA LEU A 167 -9.45 3.44 5.67
C LEU A 167 -9.80 2.15 6.43
N ARG A 168 -8.79 1.57 7.06
CA ARG A 168 -8.88 0.43 7.97
C ARG A 168 -9.41 0.86 9.33
N GLU A 169 -10.69 1.24 9.41
CA GLU A 169 -11.30 1.78 10.64
C GLU A 169 -11.64 0.72 11.70
N GLY A 170 -11.56 -0.56 11.36
CA GLY A 170 -11.85 -1.64 12.32
C GLY A 170 -10.87 -1.72 13.49
N ASP A 171 -9.63 -1.26 13.30
CA ASP A 171 -8.57 -1.33 14.31
C ASP A 171 -7.57 -0.15 14.28
N LEU A 172 -7.79 0.82 13.38
CA LEU A 172 -7.00 2.05 13.29
C LEU A 172 -7.94 3.27 13.26
N PHE A 173 -7.64 4.27 14.04
CA PHE A 173 -8.29 5.58 13.98
C PHE A 173 -7.37 6.58 13.30
N PHE A 174 -7.82 7.18 12.21
CA PHE A 174 -7.05 8.14 11.42
C PHE A 174 -7.53 9.57 11.66
N GLU A 175 -6.57 10.47 11.78
CA GLU A 175 -6.73 11.92 11.83
C GLU A 175 -5.89 12.56 10.73
N VAL A 176 -6.31 13.74 10.26
CA VAL A 176 -5.46 14.64 9.46
C VAL A 176 -5.29 15.91 10.29
N VAL A 177 -4.04 16.28 10.57
CA VAL A 177 -3.72 17.38 11.47
C VAL A 177 -2.84 18.43 10.80
N ASP A 178 -2.93 19.66 11.29
CA ASP A 178 -1.94 20.67 10.97
C ASP A 178 -0.55 20.23 11.47
N PRO A 179 0.48 20.21 10.61
CA PRO A 179 1.78 19.64 10.97
C PRO A 179 2.53 20.45 12.05
N VAL A 180 2.18 21.71 12.27
CA VAL A 180 2.83 22.60 13.24
C VAL A 180 2.11 22.54 14.58
N SER A 181 0.80 22.79 14.61
CA SER A 181 0.01 22.81 15.85
C SER A 181 -0.36 21.40 16.33
N GLY A 182 -0.47 20.42 15.43
CA GLY A 182 -0.97 19.07 15.73
C GLY A 182 -2.49 19.01 15.94
N GLU A 183 -3.22 20.11 15.69
CA GLU A 183 -4.67 20.17 15.78
C GLU A 183 -5.34 19.57 14.54
N PRO A 184 -6.47 18.87 14.67
CA PRO A 184 -7.22 18.35 13.53
C PRO A 184 -7.63 19.46 12.57
N VAL A 185 -7.55 19.16 11.25
CA VAL A 185 -8.02 20.06 10.21
C VAL A 185 -9.36 19.59 9.65
N PRO A 186 -10.19 20.50 9.08
CA PRO A 186 -11.45 20.11 8.43
C PRO A 186 -11.23 19.15 7.25
N ASP A 187 -12.22 18.29 7.00
CA ASP A 187 -12.23 17.41 5.84
C ASP A 187 -12.04 18.21 4.54
N GLY A 188 -11.25 17.67 3.62
CA GLY A 188 -10.82 18.33 2.39
C GLY A 188 -9.55 19.18 2.53
N THR A 189 -9.16 19.54 3.75
CA THR A 189 -7.94 20.33 4.01
C THR A 189 -6.73 19.39 4.10
N PRO A 190 -5.65 19.65 3.35
CA PRO A 190 -4.41 18.88 3.46
C PRO A 190 -3.73 19.09 4.82
N GLY A 191 -3.27 18.00 5.42
CA GLY A 191 -2.51 17.98 6.66
C GLY A 191 -1.68 16.71 6.78
N GLU A 192 -1.02 16.54 7.91
CA GLU A 192 -0.27 15.33 8.21
C GLU A 192 -1.20 14.21 8.65
N VAL A 193 -1.01 13.04 8.07
CA VAL A 193 -1.73 11.82 8.45
C VAL A 193 -1.20 11.33 9.79
N VAL A 194 -2.09 11.17 10.72
CA VAL A 194 -1.84 10.64 12.08
C VAL A 194 -2.76 9.46 12.31
N PHE A 195 -2.29 8.43 13.00
CA PHE A 195 -3.16 7.33 13.38
C PHE A 195 -2.94 6.85 14.80
N THR A 196 -3.98 6.28 15.38
CA THR A 196 -3.98 5.58 16.66
C THR A 196 -4.42 4.14 16.45
N THR A 197 -3.69 3.18 17.03
CA THR A 197 -4.09 1.78 17.03
C THR A 197 -5.12 1.53 18.12
N LEU A 198 -6.28 0.99 17.77
CA LEU A 198 -7.39 0.78 18.71
C LEU A 198 -7.30 -0.57 19.44
N THR A 199 -6.75 -1.57 18.79
CA THR A 199 -6.83 -2.97 19.26
C THR A 199 -5.48 -3.67 19.33
N ARG A 200 -4.38 -2.98 19.00
CA ARG A 200 -3.03 -3.55 19.01
C ARG A 200 -2.58 -3.93 20.43
N GLN A 201 -2.10 -5.17 20.59
CA GLN A 201 -1.75 -5.73 21.89
C GLN A 201 -0.26 -5.57 22.24
N ALA A 202 0.64 -5.79 21.26
CA ALA A 202 2.07 -5.85 21.57
C ALA A 202 2.73 -4.46 21.69
N MET A 203 2.40 -3.53 20.80
CA MET A 203 2.98 -2.19 20.76
C MET A 203 1.94 -1.18 20.28
N PRO A 204 1.04 -0.71 21.17
CA PRO A 204 0.07 0.33 20.83
C PRO A 204 0.77 1.62 20.40
N LEU A 205 0.26 2.26 19.37
CA LEU A 205 0.69 3.57 18.88
C LEU A 205 -0.47 4.55 19.06
N ILE A 206 -0.20 5.65 19.76
CA ILE A 206 -1.20 6.70 20.02
C ILE A 206 -0.77 7.96 19.29
N ARG A 207 -1.65 8.47 18.41
CA ARG A 207 -1.40 9.66 17.58
C ARG A 207 -0.03 9.61 16.89
N TYR A 208 0.27 8.46 16.27
CA TYR A 208 1.53 8.27 15.56
C TYR A 208 1.57 9.18 14.33
N ARG A 209 2.53 10.07 14.26
CA ARG A 209 2.75 11.00 13.16
C ARG A 209 3.51 10.29 12.04
N THR A 210 2.86 10.12 10.88
CA THR A 210 3.43 9.35 9.76
C THR A 210 4.44 10.15 8.94
N GLY A 211 4.32 11.46 8.96
CA GLY A 211 5.01 12.38 8.07
C GLY A 211 4.38 12.44 6.67
N ASP A 212 3.36 11.65 6.37
CA ASP A 212 2.69 11.67 5.07
C ASP A 212 1.62 12.75 5.02
N MET A 213 1.51 13.46 3.89
CA MET A 213 0.55 14.54 3.68
C MET A 213 -0.62 14.07 2.82
N ALA A 214 -1.82 14.20 3.35
CA ALA A 214 -3.08 13.89 2.65
C ALA A 214 -4.23 14.74 3.19
N ALA A 215 -5.43 14.52 2.68
CA ALA A 215 -6.66 15.13 3.21
C ALA A 215 -7.69 14.04 3.50
N MET A 216 -8.45 14.17 4.59
CA MET A 216 -9.65 13.36 4.76
C MET A 216 -10.69 13.80 3.73
N LEU A 217 -11.23 12.88 2.96
CA LEU A 217 -12.21 13.22 1.91
C LEU A 217 -13.61 13.34 2.50
N PRO A 218 -14.34 14.41 2.18
CA PRO A 218 -15.71 14.57 2.65
C PRO A 218 -16.70 13.67 1.90
N GLY A 219 -17.82 13.38 2.54
CA GLY A 219 -18.96 12.69 1.95
C GLY A 219 -18.75 11.20 1.66
N PRO A 220 -19.81 10.51 1.22
CA PRO A 220 -19.77 9.09 0.91
C PRO A 220 -19.01 8.78 -0.37
N CYS A 221 -18.52 7.55 -0.50
CA CYS A 221 -17.92 7.08 -1.74
C CYS A 221 -18.99 6.60 -2.73
N VAL A 222 -18.75 6.82 -4.03
CA VAL A 222 -19.61 6.32 -5.11
C VAL A 222 -19.71 4.78 -5.14
N CYS A 223 -18.78 4.06 -4.50
CA CYS A 223 -18.84 2.60 -4.36
C CYS A 223 -19.85 2.12 -3.31
N GLY A 224 -20.48 3.03 -2.56
CA GLY A 224 -21.46 2.73 -1.51
C GLY A 224 -20.86 2.34 -0.15
N SER A 225 -19.52 2.23 -0.02
CA SER A 225 -18.89 1.92 1.26
C SER A 225 -19.06 3.08 2.27
N PRO A 226 -19.40 2.79 3.54
CA PRO A 226 -19.50 3.80 4.59
C PRO A 226 -18.14 4.20 5.18
N LEU A 227 -17.05 3.50 4.85
CA LEU A 227 -15.73 3.79 5.39
C LEU A 227 -15.24 5.17 4.97
N ARG A 228 -14.60 5.88 5.89
CA ARG A 228 -13.94 7.15 5.59
C ARG A 228 -12.83 6.95 4.57
N ARG A 229 -12.54 8.03 3.85
CA ARG A 229 -11.53 7.99 2.80
C ARG A 229 -10.44 9.02 3.03
N LEU A 230 -9.21 8.59 2.82
CA LEU A 230 -8.04 9.46 2.74
C LEU A 230 -7.72 9.73 1.27
N SER A 231 -7.41 10.97 0.90
CA SER A 231 -6.91 11.27 -0.45
C SER A 231 -5.60 10.51 -0.71
N ARG A 232 -5.20 10.38 -1.97
CA ARG A 232 -3.84 9.91 -2.28
C ARG A 232 -2.80 10.79 -1.59
N ILE A 233 -1.67 10.18 -1.23
CA ILE A 233 -0.57 10.88 -0.55
C ILE A 233 0.03 11.93 -1.49
N ARG A 234 0.08 13.17 -1.03
CA ARG A 234 0.55 14.33 -1.80
C ARG A 234 2.03 14.63 -1.62
N GLY A 235 2.64 14.06 -0.60
CA GLY A 235 4.03 14.27 -0.27
C GLY A 235 4.37 13.81 1.13
N ARG A 236 5.61 14.02 1.52
CA ARG A 236 6.11 13.64 2.83
C ARG A 236 6.77 14.82 3.53
N LEU A 237 6.47 14.99 4.81
CA LEU A 237 7.09 16.01 5.66
C LEU A 237 8.54 15.65 5.95
N ARG A 238 9.43 16.62 5.78
CA ARG A 238 10.83 16.54 6.17
C ARG A 238 11.23 17.78 6.96
N LYS A 239 12.07 17.60 7.95
CA LYS A 239 12.66 18.71 8.68
C LYS A 239 13.98 19.11 7.99
N VAL A 240 14.01 20.29 7.40
CA VAL A 240 15.17 20.85 6.72
C VAL A 240 15.55 22.16 7.39
N GLY A 241 16.76 22.26 7.94
CA GLY A 241 17.22 23.48 8.62
C GLY A 241 16.32 23.93 9.79
N GLY A 242 15.63 23.01 10.46
CA GLY A 242 14.69 23.32 11.54
C GLY A 242 13.26 23.66 11.10
N ARG A 243 13.01 23.81 9.79
CA ARG A 243 11.68 24.06 9.19
C ARG A 243 11.07 22.76 8.66
N LEU A 244 9.74 22.66 8.73
CA LEU A 244 9.00 21.56 8.08
C LEU A 244 8.77 21.93 6.60
N GLU A 245 9.18 21.04 5.73
CA GLU A 245 8.97 21.15 4.28
C GLU A 245 8.20 19.91 3.80
N VAL A 246 7.29 20.11 2.84
CA VAL A 246 6.59 19.03 2.15
C VAL A 246 7.39 18.68 0.91
N LEU A 247 7.96 17.48 0.91
CA LEU A 247 8.54 16.93 -0.31
C LEU A 247 7.41 16.23 -1.07
N ALA A 248 7.10 16.75 -2.27
CA ALA A 248 6.20 16.06 -3.20
C ALA A 248 6.79 14.69 -3.56
N PRO A 249 5.96 13.68 -3.86
CA PRO A 249 6.44 12.43 -4.42
C PRO A 249 7.26 12.76 -5.66
N ARG A 250 8.52 12.32 -5.71
CA ARG A 250 9.37 12.56 -6.89
C ARG A 250 8.77 11.81 -8.09
N LYS A 251 8.77 12.44 -9.27
CA LYS A 251 8.62 11.68 -10.52
C LYS A 251 9.81 10.71 -10.56
N GLY A 252 9.56 9.41 -10.37
CA GLY A 252 10.60 8.37 -10.40
C GLY A 252 11.39 8.21 -9.09
N TRP A 253 10.75 7.95 -7.97
CA TRP A 253 11.37 7.77 -6.63
C TRP A 253 12.43 6.66 -6.53
N MET A 254 12.68 5.90 -7.57
CA MET A 254 13.63 4.78 -7.59
C MET A 254 14.81 4.95 -8.57
N GLU A 255 15.06 6.13 -9.12
CA GLU A 255 16.22 6.32 -10.01
C GLU A 255 17.53 6.65 -9.27
N ASP A 256 17.50 6.93 -7.95
CA ASP A 256 18.67 7.37 -7.17
C ASP A 256 19.09 6.40 -6.05
N SER A 257 18.81 5.11 -6.18
CA SER A 257 19.34 4.08 -5.28
C SER A 257 20.25 3.15 -6.08
N GLY A 258 21.36 3.72 -6.58
CA GLY A 258 22.51 3.00 -7.09
C GLY A 258 23.49 2.73 -5.97
#